data_fbaa61195c0aede159f2af714ee0f367
#
_entry.id   fbaa61195c0aede159f2af714ee0f367
#
_cell.length_a   1.000
_cell.length_b   1.000
_cell.length_c   1.000
_cell.angle_alpha   90.00
_cell.angle_beta   90.00
_cell.angle_gamma   90.00
#
_symmetry.space_group_name_H-M   'P 1'
#
loop_
_entity.id
_entity.type
_entity.pdbx_description
1 polymer ?
#
loop_
_entity_poly.entity_id
_entity_poly.type
_entity_poly.pdbx_seq_one_letter_code
_entity_poly.pdbx_strand_id
1 'polypeptide(L)'
;MDKNKLAQRIYDFLNGHDALPDHDPYGTSVKEVEESLSIASDVDRMMKDIDDVCCTFDSYSEYADTAKPLLLALEKVKADLSRRMVGDTGYEVKRAVHIGDKEIIFAVDMNADKGLYYLVCNATRNELFEQFTDGSGSGDYLEMMKEFIDRVGGQIESVRSEQEQINLPDTIFTAEHCCPNDYRQSIDGKVVAIRADVLRPEYRRGDNQLVLVAGGFGANANARGSAVFCYHLNNGKHTRFERHEVLGVVKELPDWAKERLAAVKSQMTAEHAKSKKDRGDAR
;
A
#
# COMPACT_ATOMS: atom_id res chain seq x y z
N MET A 1 -5.15 19.41 -23.59
CA MET A 1 -4.29 20.62 -23.88
C MET A 1 -2.87 20.11 -23.96
N ASP A 2 -2.06 20.59 -24.89
CA ASP A 2 -0.65 20.23 -25.00
C ASP A 2 0.07 20.61 -23.70
N LYS A 3 0.90 19.69 -23.17
CA LYS A 3 1.60 19.83 -21.88
C LYS A 3 2.49 21.08 -21.85
N ASN A 4 3.20 21.35 -22.95
CA ASN A 4 4.04 22.52 -23.08
C ASN A 4 3.24 23.84 -23.04
N LYS A 5 2.06 23.88 -23.73
CA LYS A 5 1.16 25.05 -23.67
C LYS A 5 0.57 25.28 -22.29
N LEU A 6 0.32 24.20 -21.52
CA LEU A 6 -0.14 24.33 -20.15
C LEU A 6 0.98 24.89 -19.27
N ALA A 7 2.19 24.34 -19.39
CA ALA A 7 3.37 24.81 -18.67
C ALA A 7 3.66 26.28 -18.91
N GLN A 8 3.63 26.72 -20.16
CA GLN A 8 3.81 28.13 -20.51
C GLN A 8 2.77 29.02 -19.83
N ARG A 9 1.49 28.63 -19.86
CA ARG A 9 0.42 29.41 -19.23
C ARG A 9 0.53 29.50 -17.72
N ILE A 10 0.95 28.41 -17.05
CA ILE A 10 1.17 28.37 -15.60
C ILE A 10 2.36 29.31 -15.27
N TYR A 11 3.46 29.17 -16.00
CA TYR A 11 4.65 30.01 -15.82
C TYR A 11 4.30 31.49 -15.98
N ASP A 12 3.63 31.87 -17.06
CA ASP A 12 3.26 33.26 -17.35
C ASP A 12 2.32 33.82 -16.27
N PHE A 13 1.39 33.01 -15.79
CA PHE A 13 0.47 33.42 -14.72
C PHE A 13 1.20 33.65 -13.41
N LEU A 14 1.99 32.72 -12.92
CA LEU A 14 2.71 32.86 -11.65
C LEU A 14 3.79 33.95 -11.71
N ASN A 15 4.53 34.03 -12.82
CA ASN A 15 5.55 35.08 -13.03
C ASN A 15 4.92 36.48 -13.09
N GLY A 16 3.75 36.60 -13.72
CA GLY A 16 3.02 37.87 -13.80
C GLY A 16 2.49 38.38 -12.46
N HIS A 17 2.42 37.51 -11.44
CA HIS A 17 1.96 37.83 -10.09
C HIS A 17 3.06 37.73 -9.03
N ASP A 18 4.35 37.67 -9.45
CA ASP A 18 5.52 37.50 -8.57
C ASP A 18 5.38 36.28 -7.61
N ALA A 19 4.70 35.22 -8.07
CA ALA A 19 4.37 34.04 -7.29
C ALA A 19 5.20 32.79 -7.66
N LEU A 20 6.24 32.93 -8.51
CA LEU A 20 7.16 31.84 -8.79
C LEU A 20 8.09 31.62 -7.59
N PRO A 21 8.25 30.38 -7.11
CA PRO A 21 9.14 30.09 -5.99
C PRO A 21 10.62 30.29 -6.37
N ASP A 22 11.37 31.03 -5.57
CA ASP A 22 12.76 31.40 -5.81
C ASP A 22 13.74 30.20 -5.82
N HIS A 23 13.38 29.07 -5.22
CA HIS A 23 14.28 27.94 -4.97
C HIS A 23 13.63 26.57 -5.18
N ASP A 24 12.54 26.48 -5.95
CA ASP A 24 11.81 25.24 -6.15
C ASP A 24 11.95 24.71 -7.58
N PRO A 25 12.05 23.37 -7.79
CA PRO A 25 12.33 22.78 -9.10
C PRO A 25 11.36 23.16 -10.22
N TYR A 26 10.14 23.61 -9.93
CA TYR A 26 9.23 24.01 -11.01
C TYR A 26 9.19 25.52 -11.30
N GLY A 27 9.94 26.34 -10.56
CA GLY A 27 9.73 27.80 -10.58
C GLY A 27 10.58 28.61 -11.56
N THR A 28 11.68 28.11 -12.08
CA THR A 28 12.68 28.96 -12.74
C THR A 28 12.55 29.03 -14.26
N SER A 29 11.81 28.10 -14.89
CA SER A 29 11.60 28.08 -16.34
C SER A 29 10.38 27.31 -16.77
N VAL A 30 9.85 27.61 -17.96
CA VAL A 30 8.74 26.86 -18.58
C VAL A 30 9.06 25.37 -18.69
N LYS A 31 10.31 25.01 -18.94
CA LYS A 31 10.76 23.63 -19.06
C LYS A 31 10.64 22.89 -17.72
N GLU A 32 11.02 23.52 -16.64
CA GLU A 32 10.88 22.93 -15.29
C GLU A 32 9.43 22.77 -14.88
N VAL A 33 8.58 23.76 -15.18
CA VAL A 33 7.11 23.62 -15.01
C VAL A 33 6.58 22.43 -15.83
N GLU A 34 7.02 22.26 -17.07
CA GLU A 34 6.62 21.13 -17.92
C GLU A 34 7.06 19.78 -17.36
N GLU A 35 8.28 19.66 -16.86
CA GLU A 35 8.80 18.47 -16.21
C GLU A 35 8.01 18.15 -14.93
N SER A 36 7.75 19.13 -14.09
CA SER A 36 7.01 19.04 -12.84
C SER A 36 5.53 18.67 -13.01
N LEU A 37 4.93 18.91 -14.18
CA LEU A 37 3.59 18.43 -14.52
C LEU A 37 3.50 16.88 -14.60
N SER A 38 4.60 16.17 -14.45
CA SER A 38 4.65 14.70 -14.34
C SER A 38 4.74 14.22 -12.89
N ILE A 39 4.79 15.11 -11.91
CA ILE A 39 5.01 14.83 -10.49
C ILE A 39 3.79 15.31 -9.70
N ALA A 40 3.07 14.39 -9.06
CA ALA A 40 1.79 14.71 -8.40
C ALA A 40 1.94 15.76 -7.27
N SER A 41 3.03 15.70 -6.48
CA SER A 41 3.31 16.68 -5.42
C SER A 41 3.56 18.09 -5.96
N ASP A 42 4.19 18.20 -7.14
CA ASP A 42 4.46 19.49 -7.76
C ASP A 42 3.19 20.08 -8.37
N VAL A 43 2.32 19.22 -8.94
CA VAL A 43 0.99 19.65 -9.41
C VAL A 43 0.16 20.18 -8.26
N ASP A 44 0.15 19.51 -7.08
CA ASP A 44 -0.54 19.98 -5.89
C ASP A 44 -0.01 21.35 -5.42
N ARG A 45 1.30 21.56 -5.50
CA ARG A 45 1.94 22.82 -5.14
C ARG A 45 1.57 23.92 -6.11
N MET A 46 1.65 23.67 -7.44
CA MET A 46 1.21 24.63 -8.46
C MET A 46 -0.24 25.06 -8.26
N MET A 47 -1.13 24.12 -7.95
CA MET A 47 -2.56 24.42 -7.67
C MET A 47 -2.68 25.34 -6.46
N LYS A 48 -1.91 25.09 -5.40
CA LYS A 48 -1.91 25.93 -4.20
C LYS A 48 -1.38 27.32 -4.49
N ASP A 49 -0.28 27.45 -5.21
CA ASP A 49 0.32 28.76 -5.51
C ASP A 49 -0.61 29.61 -6.41
N ILE A 50 -1.34 28.97 -7.35
CA ILE A 50 -2.37 29.65 -8.14
C ILE A 50 -3.54 30.09 -7.25
N ASP A 51 -4.00 29.25 -6.31
CA ASP A 51 -5.05 29.59 -5.35
C ASP A 51 -4.63 30.76 -4.44
N ASP A 52 -3.40 30.77 -3.97
CA ASP A 52 -2.85 31.86 -3.14
C ASP A 52 -2.85 33.21 -3.91
N VAL A 53 -2.50 33.20 -5.20
CA VAL A 53 -2.63 34.37 -6.09
C VAL A 53 -4.10 34.79 -6.22
N CYS A 54 -5.05 33.83 -6.35
CA CYS A 54 -6.46 34.13 -6.49
C CYS A 54 -7.05 34.87 -5.29
N CYS A 55 -6.47 34.70 -4.10
CA CYS A 55 -6.87 35.44 -2.91
C CYS A 55 -6.61 36.96 -3.00
N THR A 56 -5.80 37.38 -3.97
CA THR A 56 -5.49 38.82 -4.21
C THR A 56 -6.37 39.46 -5.27
N PHE A 57 -7.24 38.70 -5.94
CA PHE A 57 -8.07 39.22 -7.03
C PHE A 57 -9.22 40.09 -6.51
N ASP A 58 -9.40 41.24 -7.16
CA ASP A 58 -10.48 42.18 -6.82
C ASP A 58 -11.85 41.78 -7.41
N SER A 59 -11.88 40.86 -8.38
CA SER A 59 -13.10 40.46 -9.07
C SER A 59 -13.16 38.97 -9.42
N TYR A 60 -14.39 38.42 -9.35
CA TYR A 60 -14.69 37.05 -9.83
C TYR A 60 -14.42 36.87 -11.34
N SER A 61 -14.55 37.94 -12.13
CA SER A 61 -14.30 37.89 -13.58
C SER A 61 -12.84 37.56 -13.86
N GLU A 62 -11.91 38.19 -13.15
CA GLU A 62 -10.48 37.94 -13.29
C GLU A 62 -10.13 36.50 -12.95
N TYR A 63 -10.65 35.97 -11.86
CA TYR A 63 -10.50 34.56 -11.49
C TYR A 63 -11.04 33.63 -12.60
N ALA A 64 -12.25 33.90 -13.10
CA ALA A 64 -12.92 33.05 -14.08
C ALA A 64 -12.16 33.00 -15.42
N ASP A 65 -11.54 34.11 -15.82
CA ASP A 65 -10.90 34.25 -17.12
C ASP A 65 -9.43 33.77 -17.09
N THR A 66 -8.76 33.82 -15.95
CA THR A 66 -7.32 33.55 -15.84
C THR A 66 -6.99 32.27 -15.06
N ALA A 67 -7.28 32.23 -13.76
CA ALA A 67 -6.87 31.18 -12.86
C ALA A 67 -7.70 29.90 -12.97
N LYS A 68 -9.02 30.02 -13.02
CA LYS A 68 -9.93 28.87 -13.08
C LYS A 68 -9.64 27.90 -14.23
N PRO A 69 -9.33 28.33 -15.48
CA PRO A 69 -8.95 27.41 -16.54
C PRO A 69 -7.62 26.66 -16.27
N LEU A 70 -6.69 27.26 -15.52
CA LEU A 70 -5.43 26.62 -15.13
C LEU A 70 -5.68 25.56 -14.05
N LEU A 71 -6.45 25.89 -13.01
CA LEU A 71 -6.81 24.95 -11.95
C LEU A 71 -7.56 23.73 -12.49
N LEU A 72 -8.56 23.92 -13.37
CA LEU A 72 -9.25 22.82 -14.02
C LEU A 72 -8.34 21.95 -14.89
N ALA A 73 -7.34 22.54 -15.52
CA ALA A 73 -6.36 21.79 -16.29
C ALA A 73 -5.40 20.99 -15.38
N LEU A 74 -4.97 21.57 -14.27
CA LEU A 74 -4.14 20.90 -13.26
C LEU A 74 -4.89 19.78 -12.54
N GLU A 75 -6.17 19.98 -12.19
CA GLU A 75 -7.03 18.91 -11.66
C GLU A 75 -7.08 17.70 -12.60
N LYS A 76 -7.18 17.95 -13.90
CA LYS A 76 -7.16 16.87 -14.90
C LYS A 76 -5.79 16.17 -14.95
N VAL A 77 -4.69 16.93 -14.93
CA VAL A 77 -3.32 16.36 -14.86
C VAL A 77 -3.14 15.52 -13.61
N LYS A 78 -3.58 16.02 -12.45
CA LYS A 78 -3.56 15.28 -11.18
C LYS A 78 -4.37 13.97 -11.26
N ALA A 79 -5.57 14.03 -11.83
CA ALA A 79 -6.40 12.84 -12.05
C ALA A 79 -5.70 11.83 -12.97
N ASP A 80 -5.04 12.28 -14.03
CA ASP A 80 -4.26 11.43 -14.94
C ASP A 80 -3.05 10.78 -14.24
N LEU A 81 -2.33 11.53 -13.40
CA LEU A 81 -1.19 11.03 -12.61
C LEU A 81 -1.60 10.04 -11.51
N SER A 82 -2.83 10.13 -11.02
CA SER A 82 -3.36 9.22 -10.00
C SER A 82 -3.98 7.94 -10.57
N ARG A 83 -4.03 7.79 -11.90
CA ARG A 83 -4.54 6.57 -12.54
C ARG A 83 -3.62 5.40 -12.26
N ARG A 84 -4.20 4.33 -11.77
CA ARG A 84 -3.49 3.06 -11.63
C ARG A 84 -3.61 2.27 -12.93
N MET A 85 -2.47 1.93 -13.51
CA MET A 85 -2.38 1.13 -14.73
C MET A 85 -1.98 -0.31 -14.41
N VAL A 86 -2.32 -1.24 -15.28
CA VAL A 86 -1.85 -2.63 -15.19
C VAL A 86 -0.46 -2.70 -15.82
N GLY A 87 0.58 -2.55 -15.01
CA GLY A 87 1.96 -2.48 -15.50
C GLY A 87 2.17 -1.38 -16.53
N ASP A 88 2.97 -1.66 -17.55
CA ASP A 88 3.26 -0.75 -18.66
C ASP A 88 2.23 -0.89 -19.82
N THR A 89 1.03 -1.36 -19.52
CA THR A 89 -0.04 -1.52 -20.53
C THR A 89 -0.93 -0.29 -20.60
N GLY A 90 -1.80 -0.23 -21.61
CA GLY A 90 -2.84 0.81 -21.75
C GLY A 90 -4.06 0.59 -20.84
N TYR A 91 -4.12 -0.50 -20.06
CA TYR A 91 -5.26 -0.82 -19.24
C TYR A 91 -5.28 -0.03 -17.94
N GLU A 92 -6.27 0.84 -17.78
CA GLU A 92 -6.54 1.57 -16.55
C GLU A 92 -7.37 0.74 -15.58
N VAL A 93 -6.93 0.60 -14.33
CA VAL A 93 -7.66 -0.10 -13.26
C VAL A 93 -8.94 0.66 -12.93
N LYS A 94 -10.08 0.03 -13.13
CA LYS A 94 -11.40 0.59 -12.81
C LYS A 94 -11.99 0.03 -11.53
N ARG A 95 -11.66 -1.21 -11.20
CA ARG A 95 -12.06 -1.88 -9.95
C ARG A 95 -10.91 -2.74 -9.45
N ALA A 96 -10.74 -2.76 -8.15
CA ALA A 96 -9.79 -3.63 -7.46
C ALA A 96 -10.39 -4.11 -6.15
N VAL A 97 -10.33 -5.42 -5.90
CA VAL A 97 -10.80 -6.03 -4.67
C VAL A 97 -9.65 -6.86 -4.08
N HIS A 98 -9.19 -6.47 -2.91
CA HIS A 98 -8.14 -7.16 -2.20
C HIS A 98 -8.74 -8.14 -1.19
N ILE A 99 -8.40 -9.44 -1.31
CA ILE A 99 -8.85 -10.51 -0.41
C ILE A 99 -7.67 -11.45 -0.16
N GLY A 100 -7.29 -11.59 1.10
CA GLY A 100 -6.17 -12.44 1.48
C GLY A 100 -4.84 -11.92 0.96
N ASP A 101 -4.12 -12.73 0.21
CA ASP A 101 -2.82 -12.42 -0.38
C ASP A 101 -2.91 -11.87 -1.81
N LYS A 102 -4.11 -11.80 -2.39
CA LYS A 102 -4.33 -11.38 -3.78
C LYS A 102 -5.25 -10.18 -3.88
N GLU A 103 -5.04 -9.42 -4.90
CA GLU A 103 -5.94 -8.39 -5.37
C GLU A 103 -6.44 -8.77 -6.76
N ILE A 104 -7.74 -8.79 -6.95
CA ILE A 104 -8.39 -9.05 -8.23
C ILE A 104 -8.70 -7.70 -8.86
N ILE A 105 -8.26 -7.51 -10.09
CA ILE A 105 -8.37 -6.26 -10.84
C ILE A 105 -9.26 -6.44 -12.04
N PHE A 106 -10.14 -5.46 -12.25
CA PHE A 106 -10.84 -5.21 -13.51
C PHE A 106 -10.32 -3.90 -14.10
N ALA A 107 -9.80 -3.97 -15.33
CA ALA A 107 -9.19 -2.84 -16.01
C ALA A 107 -9.73 -2.65 -17.42
N VAL A 108 -9.61 -1.44 -17.97
CA VAL A 108 -10.18 -1.06 -19.27
C VAL A 108 -9.15 -0.31 -20.09
N ASP A 109 -9.00 -0.71 -21.36
CA ASP A 109 -8.31 0.02 -22.42
C ASP A 109 -9.17 0.03 -23.67
N MET A 110 -9.78 1.19 -23.99
CA MET A 110 -10.64 1.33 -25.17
C MET A 110 -9.85 1.41 -26.48
N ASN A 111 -8.52 1.49 -26.41
CA ASN A 111 -7.61 1.50 -27.55
C ASN A 111 -6.88 0.16 -27.73
N ALA A 112 -7.20 -0.84 -26.92
CA ALA A 112 -6.54 -2.14 -26.97
C ALA A 112 -6.69 -2.82 -28.33
N ASP A 113 -5.59 -3.41 -28.80
CA ASP A 113 -5.56 -4.18 -30.04
C ASP A 113 -6.53 -5.37 -30.00
N LYS A 114 -7.02 -5.76 -31.18
CA LYS A 114 -7.90 -6.92 -31.38
C LYS A 114 -9.24 -6.85 -30.64
N GLY A 115 -9.64 -5.66 -30.16
CA GLY A 115 -10.91 -5.48 -29.46
C GLY A 115 -10.95 -6.04 -28.05
N LEU A 116 -9.81 -6.29 -27.41
CA LEU A 116 -9.72 -6.79 -26.03
C LEU A 116 -9.83 -5.63 -25.03
N TYR A 117 -10.94 -4.92 -25.03
CA TYR A 117 -11.12 -3.67 -24.27
C TYR A 117 -11.11 -3.84 -22.75
N TYR A 118 -11.44 -5.02 -22.25
CA TYR A 118 -11.58 -5.32 -20.82
C TYR A 118 -10.58 -6.40 -20.42
N LEU A 119 -9.95 -6.21 -19.27
CA LEU A 119 -8.96 -7.12 -18.71
C LEU A 119 -9.34 -7.44 -17.26
N VAL A 120 -9.26 -8.72 -16.90
CA VAL A 120 -9.26 -9.16 -15.48
C VAL A 120 -7.95 -9.84 -15.21
N CYS A 121 -7.29 -9.46 -14.11
CA CYS A 121 -6.04 -10.09 -13.68
C CYS A 121 -5.94 -10.10 -12.16
N ASN A 122 -4.99 -10.89 -11.65
CA ASN A 122 -4.58 -10.85 -10.26
C ASN A 122 -3.39 -9.89 -10.11
N ALA A 123 -3.31 -9.18 -8.99
CA ALA A 123 -2.14 -8.43 -8.60
C ALA A 123 -1.64 -8.89 -7.24
N THR A 124 -0.34 -8.96 -7.10
CA THR A 124 0.36 -9.11 -5.82
C THR A 124 1.34 -7.95 -5.68
N ARG A 125 1.37 -7.34 -4.49
CA ARG A 125 2.21 -6.18 -4.23
C ARG A 125 3.11 -6.43 -3.02
N ASN A 126 4.38 -6.15 -3.17
CA ASN A 126 5.33 -6.04 -2.07
C ASN A 126 5.95 -4.63 -2.02
N GLU A 127 6.90 -4.39 -1.12
CA GLU A 127 7.53 -3.07 -0.92
C GLU A 127 8.30 -2.58 -2.16
N LEU A 128 8.69 -3.46 -3.09
CA LEU A 128 9.59 -3.15 -4.19
C LEU A 128 8.88 -3.11 -5.55
N PHE A 129 7.87 -3.94 -5.77
CA PHE A 129 7.18 -4.05 -7.06
C PHE A 129 5.75 -4.59 -6.92
N GLU A 130 4.97 -4.31 -7.95
CA GLU A 130 3.66 -4.88 -8.16
C GLU A 130 3.73 -5.84 -9.34
N GLN A 131 3.21 -7.06 -9.16
CA GLN A 131 3.19 -8.10 -10.18
C GLN A 131 1.76 -8.42 -10.57
N PHE A 132 1.51 -8.46 -11.88
CA PHE A 132 0.21 -8.84 -12.45
C PHE A 132 0.31 -10.23 -13.08
N THR A 133 -0.65 -11.09 -12.77
CA THR A 133 -0.68 -12.49 -13.23
C THR A 133 -2.09 -12.87 -13.68
N ASP A 134 -2.21 -13.99 -14.38
CA ASP A 134 -3.47 -14.63 -14.76
C ASP A 134 -4.42 -13.67 -15.53
N GLY A 135 -3.86 -12.89 -16.46
CA GLY A 135 -4.64 -11.95 -17.28
C GLY A 135 -5.58 -12.65 -18.25
N SER A 136 -6.87 -12.30 -18.21
CA SER A 136 -7.89 -12.67 -19.20
C SER A 136 -8.46 -11.41 -19.81
N GLY A 137 -8.63 -11.36 -21.12
CA GLY A 137 -9.15 -10.17 -21.82
C GLY A 137 -10.24 -10.53 -22.83
N SER A 138 -11.24 -9.65 -22.97
CA SER A 138 -12.34 -9.75 -23.94
C SER A 138 -12.85 -8.37 -24.37
N GLY A 139 -13.55 -8.32 -25.50
CA GLY A 139 -14.33 -7.14 -25.90
C GLY A 139 -15.72 -7.08 -25.23
N ASP A 140 -16.17 -8.14 -24.57
CA ASP A 140 -17.47 -8.20 -23.91
C ASP A 140 -17.35 -7.80 -22.43
N TYR A 141 -17.99 -6.69 -22.10
CA TYR A 141 -18.02 -6.17 -20.72
C TYR A 141 -18.68 -7.13 -19.74
N LEU A 142 -19.80 -7.77 -20.11
CA LEU A 142 -20.56 -8.65 -19.21
C LEU A 142 -19.82 -9.96 -18.96
N GLU A 143 -19.15 -10.50 -19.96
CA GLU A 143 -18.27 -11.64 -19.84
C GLU A 143 -17.15 -11.36 -18.82
N MET A 144 -16.42 -10.25 -19.00
CA MET A 144 -15.30 -9.90 -18.14
C MET A 144 -15.74 -9.47 -16.75
N MET A 145 -16.92 -8.86 -16.61
CA MET A 145 -17.46 -8.55 -15.29
C MET A 145 -17.86 -9.83 -14.53
N LYS A 146 -18.40 -10.82 -15.22
CA LYS A 146 -18.69 -12.14 -14.64
C LYS A 146 -17.38 -12.81 -14.19
N GLU A 147 -16.37 -12.83 -15.04
CA GLU A 147 -15.04 -13.38 -14.71
C GLU A 147 -14.44 -12.71 -13.47
N PHE A 148 -14.54 -11.38 -13.37
CA PHE A 148 -14.09 -10.63 -12.19
C PHE A 148 -14.81 -11.06 -10.92
N ILE A 149 -16.15 -11.20 -10.97
CA ILE A 149 -16.98 -11.63 -9.84
C ILE A 149 -16.65 -13.08 -9.44
N ASP A 150 -16.49 -13.96 -10.42
CA ASP A 150 -16.16 -15.38 -10.18
C ASP A 150 -14.79 -15.53 -9.51
N ARG A 151 -13.78 -14.74 -9.92
CA ARG A 151 -12.47 -14.72 -9.25
C ARG A 151 -12.52 -14.17 -7.84
N VAL A 152 -13.27 -13.10 -7.62
CA VAL A 152 -13.50 -12.55 -6.27
C VAL A 152 -14.16 -13.60 -5.38
N GLY A 153 -15.20 -14.26 -5.87
CA GLY A 153 -15.87 -15.37 -5.16
C GLY A 153 -14.91 -16.51 -4.84
N GLY A 154 -14.14 -16.98 -5.81
CA GLY A 154 -13.14 -18.02 -5.63
C GLY A 154 -12.09 -17.68 -4.58
N GLN A 155 -11.62 -16.44 -4.53
CA GLN A 155 -10.66 -15.99 -3.53
C GLN A 155 -11.27 -15.91 -2.12
N ILE A 156 -12.55 -15.51 -2.00
CA ILE A 156 -13.30 -15.57 -0.71
C ILE A 156 -13.33 -17.00 -0.19
N GLU A 157 -13.71 -17.95 -1.03
CA GLU A 157 -13.80 -19.37 -0.63
C GLU A 157 -12.42 -19.94 -0.29
N SER A 158 -11.36 -19.53 -0.98
CA SER A 158 -9.98 -19.91 -0.64
C SER A 158 -9.60 -19.46 0.77
N VAL A 159 -9.83 -18.19 1.11
CA VAL A 159 -9.52 -17.64 2.44
C VAL A 159 -10.39 -18.30 3.52
N ARG A 160 -11.67 -18.54 3.26
CA ARG A 160 -12.55 -19.28 4.18
C ARG A 160 -12.04 -20.70 4.44
N SER A 161 -11.67 -21.42 3.40
CA SER A 161 -11.13 -22.76 3.52
C SER A 161 -9.84 -22.80 4.35
N GLU A 162 -8.94 -21.81 4.16
CA GLU A 162 -7.75 -21.66 4.99
C GLU A 162 -8.11 -21.44 6.47
N GLN A 163 -9.10 -20.59 6.75
CA GLN A 163 -9.58 -20.33 8.12
C GLN A 163 -10.20 -21.57 8.77
N GLU A 164 -11.01 -22.33 8.03
CA GLU A 164 -11.61 -23.57 8.53
C GLU A 164 -10.57 -24.66 8.83
N GLN A 165 -9.54 -24.80 8.00
CA GLN A 165 -8.45 -25.75 8.23
C GLN A 165 -7.65 -25.42 9.51
N ILE A 166 -7.55 -24.16 9.88
CA ILE A 166 -6.85 -23.71 11.09
C ILE A 166 -7.66 -24.11 12.34
N ASN A 167 -8.99 -24.16 12.25
CA ASN A 167 -9.94 -24.56 13.31
C ASN A 167 -9.62 -23.98 14.70
N LEU A 168 -9.35 -22.66 14.74
CA LEU A 168 -9.02 -21.94 15.96
C LEU A 168 -10.14 -20.99 16.38
N PRO A 169 -10.29 -20.70 17.69
CA PRO A 169 -11.31 -19.79 18.18
C PRO A 169 -11.23 -18.40 17.56
N ASP A 170 -12.37 -17.80 17.25
CA ASP A 170 -12.52 -16.45 16.70
C ASP A 170 -12.24 -15.31 17.71
N THR A 171 -11.46 -15.60 18.76
CA THR A 171 -11.18 -14.65 19.82
C THR A 171 -10.20 -13.58 19.34
N ILE A 172 -10.57 -12.32 19.46
CA ILE A 172 -9.67 -11.18 19.19
C ILE A 172 -8.93 -10.81 20.47
N PHE A 173 -7.60 -10.68 20.39
CA PHE A 173 -6.79 -10.19 21.49
C PHE A 173 -6.91 -8.66 21.61
N THR A 174 -7.20 -8.21 22.83
CA THR A 174 -7.33 -6.81 23.20
C THR A 174 -6.23 -6.42 24.21
N ALA A 175 -6.16 -5.15 24.57
CA ALA A 175 -5.20 -4.65 25.57
C ALA A 175 -5.31 -5.38 26.92
N GLU A 176 -6.50 -5.87 27.27
CA GLU A 176 -6.73 -6.62 28.53
C GLU A 176 -5.98 -7.96 28.58
N HIS A 177 -5.79 -8.58 27.43
CA HIS A 177 -5.07 -9.86 27.29
C HIS A 177 -3.54 -9.67 27.26
N CYS A 178 -3.07 -8.43 27.19
CA CYS A 178 -1.65 -8.10 27.03
C CYS A 178 -1.08 -7.29 28.19
N CYS A 179 0.21 -7.45 28.44
CA CYS A 179 0.98 -6.44 29.15
C CYS A 179 1.15 -5.23 28.23
N PRO A 180 1.05 -3.99 28.75
CA PRO A 180 1.24 -2.79 27.92
C PRO A 180 2.55 -2.83 27.13
N ASN A 181 2.51 -2.32 25.91
CA ASN A 181 3.69 -2.24 25.03
C ASN A 181 4.64 -1.15 25.55
N ASP A 182 5.49 -1.52 26.50
CA ASP A 182 6.52 -0.63 27.07
C ASP A 182 7.81 -0.73 26.26
N TYR A 183 8.20 0.39 25.62
CA TYR A 183 9.43 0.48 24.82
C TYR A 183 10.72 0.37 25.64
N ARG A 184 10.65 0.48 26.97
CA ARG A 184 11.79 0.25 27.87
C ARG A 184 12.10 -1.23 28.08
N GLN A 185 11.22 -2.11 27.61
CA GLN A 185 11.36 -3.55 27.75
C GLN A 185 11.57 -4.22 26.39
N SER A 186 12.47 -5.21 26.36
CA SER A 186 12.62 -6.08 25.19
C SER A 186 11.42 -7.01 25.06
N ILE A 187 10.98 -7.18 23.81
CA ILE A 187 9.98 -8.19 23.43
C ILE A 187 10.60 -9.36 22.66
N ASP A 188 11.91 -9.35 22.47
CA ASP A 188 12.61 -10.41 21.76
C ASP A 188 12.37 -11.79 22.41
N GLY A 189 12.10 -12.80 21.58
CA GLY A 189 11.77 -14.16 22.02
C GLY A 189 10.41 -14.30 22.72
N LYS A 190 9.61 -13.23 22.84
CA LYS A 190 8.28 -13.27 23.46
C LYS A 190 7.19 -13.44 22.43
N VAL A 191 6.04 -13.97 22.87
CA VAL A 191 4.81 -13.95 22.08
C VAL A 191 4.10 -12.64 22.34
N VAL A 192 3.80 -11.93 21.26
CA VAL A 192 3.08 -10.66 21.27
C VAL A 192 1.79 -10.77 20.47
N ALA A 193 0.83 -9.92 20.78
CA ALA A 193 -0.35 -9.73 19.93
C ALA A 193 -0.13 -8.48 19.05
N ILE A 194 -0.48 -8.59 17.78
CA ILE A 194 -0.53 -7.48 16.84
C ILE A 194 -1.89 -6.79 16.95
N ARG A 195 -1.93 -5.50 16.82
CA ARG A 195 -3.16 -4.70 16.82
C ARG A 195 -4.07 -5.16 15.68
N ALA A 196 -5.36 -5.40 15.99
CA ALA A 196 -6.30 -5.90 15.00
C ALA A 196 -6.55 -4.92 13.85
N ASP A 197 -6.45 -3.60 14.09
CA ASP A 197 -6.63 -2.56 13.09
C ASP A 197 -5.52 -2.49 12.05
N VAL A 198 -4.33 -3.02 12.36
CA VAL A 198 -3.20 -3.15 11.43
C VAL A 198 -3.40 -4.33 10.46
N LEU A 199 -4.10 -5.36 10.92
CA LEU A 199 -4.39 -6.53 10.10
C LEU A 199 -5.50 -6.24 9.09
N ARG A 200 -5.44 -6.88 7.94
CA ARG A 200 -6.54 -6.84 6.97
C ARG A 200 -7.84 -7.37 7.59
N PRO A 201 -9.00 -6.87 7.17
CA PRO A 201 -10.28 -7.23 7.78
C PRO A 201 -10.51 -8.73 7.94
N GLU A 202 -10.16 -9.53 6.94
CA GLU A 202 -10.30 -10.98 6.91
C GLU A 202 -9.36 -11.71 7.88
N TYR A 203 -8.29 -11.05 8.32
CA TYR A 203 -7.28 -11.60 9.24
C TYR A 203 -7.34 -10.99 10.65
N ARG A 204 -8.38 -10.20 10.96
CA ARG A 204 -8.58 -9.61 12.31
C ARG A 204 -9.08 -10.62 13.31
N ARG A 205 -8.33 -11.69 13.48
CA ARG A 205 -8.65 -12.85 14.35
C ARG A 205 -7.44 -13.13 15.26
N GLY A 206 -7.69 -13.74 16.41
CA GLY A 206 -6.66 -14.04 17.38
C GLY A 206 -5.53 -14.95 16.88
N ASP A 207 -5.88 -15.87 15.97
CA ASP A 207 -4.91 -16.74 15.32
C ASP A 207 -3.90 -15.98 14.43
N ASN A 208 -4.33 -14.88 13.83
CA ASN A 208 -3.43 -14.01 13.03
C ASN A 208 -2.75 -12.93 13.86
N GLN A 209 -3.29 -12.57 15.04
CA GLN A 209 -2.68 -11.59 15.91
C GLN A 209 -1.46 -12.12 16.66
N LEU A 210 -1.40 -13.44 16.95
CA LEU A 210 -0.34 -14.00 17.78
C LEU A 210 0.90 -14.34 16.96
N VAL A 211 2.01 -13.68 17.32
CA VAL A 211 3.31 -13.88 16.69
C VAL A 211 4.41 -14.07 17.73
N LEU A 212 5.38 -14.93 17.40
CA LEU A 212 6.64 -15.06 18.14
C LEU A 212 7.64 -14.05 17.58
N VAL A 213 8.16 -13.18 18.41
CA VAL A 213 9.20 -12.22 18.03
C VAL A 213 10.54 -12.96 17.89
N ALA A 214 11.18 -12.79 16.73
CA ALA A 214 12.45 -13.43 16.37
C ALA A 214 13.64 -12.45 16.29
N GLY A 215 13.42 -11.18 16.62
CA GLY A 215 14.44 -10.15 16.61
C GLY A 215 14.00 -8.86 15.91
N GLY A 216 15.00 -8.08 15.46
CA GLY A 216 14.82 -6.76 14.87
C GLY A 216 15.16 -5.64 15.85
N PHE A 217 15.47 -4.45 15.31
CA PHE A 217 15.83 -3.31 16.17
C PHE A 217 14.66 -2.93 17.08
N GLY A 218 13.41 -2.96 16.60
CA GLY A 218 12.23 -2.65 17.39
C GLY A 218 11.92 -3.66 18.49
N ALA A 219 12.50 -4.86 18.48
CA ALA A 219 12.34 -5.87 19.52
C ALA A 219 13.11 -5.55 20.80
N ASN A 220 14.17 -4.75 20.71
CA ASN A 220 15.04 -4.43 21.85
C ASN A 220 14.47 -3.30 22.71
N ALA A 221 14.92 -3.26 23.98
CA ALA A 221 14.61 -2.15 24.86
C ALA A 221 15.28 -0.85 24.39
N ASN A 222 14.57 0.26 24.46
CA ASN A 222 15.04 1.61 24.10
C ASN A 222 15.68 1.70 22.69
N ALA A 223 15.25 0.84 21.78
CA ALA A 223 15.77 0.82 20.42
C ALA A 223 15.37 2.07 19.63
N ARG A 224 16.24 2.53 18.71
CA ARG A 224 15.97 3.64 17.81
C ARG A 224 15.19 3.20 16.55
N GLY A 225 15.27 1.91 16.19
CA GLY A 225 14.54 1.35 15.06
C GLY A 225 13.23 0.70 15.49
N SER A 226 12.27 0.60 14.59
CA SER A 226 10.92 0.11 14.87
C SER A 226 10.65 -1.31 14.36
N ALA A 227 11.46 -1.84 13.42
CA ALA A 227 11.24 -3.12 12.79
C ALA A 227 11.32 -4.31 13.77
N VAL A 228 10.28 -5.14 13.76
CA VAL A 228 10.16 -6.37 14.57
C VAL A 228 9.92 -7.54 13.62
N PHE A 229 10.85 -8.48 13.58
CA PHE A 229 10.71 -9.71 12.79
C PHE A 229 10.00 -10.78 13.63
N CYS A 230 9.03 -11.44 13.03
CA CYS A 230 8.13 -12.33 13.73
C CYS A 230 7.84 -13.60 12.95
N TYR A 231 7.36 -14.63 13.64
CA TYR A 231 6.72 -15.81 13.06
C TYR A 231 5.28 -15.90 13.56
N HIS A 232 4.32 -16.05 12.64
CA HIS A 232 2.93 -16.31 13.01
C HIS A 232 2.81 -17.66 13.72
N LEU A 233 2.09 -17.69 14.85
CA LEU A 233 1.90 -18.97 15.57
C LEU A 233 0.96 -19.92 14.84
N ASN A 234 0.00 -19.42 14.07
CA ASN A 234 -0.97 -20.23 13.35
C ASN A 234 -0.36 -21.08 12.22
N ASN A 235 0.63 -20.55 11.50
CA ASN A 235 1.18 -21.20 10.29
C ASN A 235 2.71 -21.19 10.20
N GLY A 236 3.42 -20.57 11.13
CA GLY A 236 4.89 -20.46 11.13
C GLY A 236 5.46 -19.53 10.05
N LYS A 237 4.64 -18.78 9.30
CA LYS A 237 5.14 -17.85 8.28
C LYS A 237 5.91 -16.71 8.94
N HIS A 238 7.07 -16.38 8.35
CA HIS A 238 7.86 -15.22 8.74
C HIS A 238 7.19 -13.94 8.25
N THR A 239 7.20 -12.91 9.09
CA THR A 239 6.63 -11.61 8.80
C THR A 239 7.41 -10.49 9.51
N ARG A 240 7.13 -9.24 9.13
CA ARG A 240 7.69 -8.06 9.75
C ARG A 240 6.56 -7.12 10.14
N PHE A 241 6.64 -6.61 11.37
CA PHE A 241 5.79 -5.54 11.88
C PHE A 241 6.63 -4.38 12.40
N GLU A 242 6.01 -3.24 12.60
CA GLU A 242 6.62 -2.13 13.31
C GLU A 242 6.29 -2.21 14.82
N ARG A 243 7.16 -1.73 15.67
CA ARG A 243 6.97 -1.81 17.15
C ARG A 243 5.64 -1.18 17.61
N HIS A 244 5.18 -0.11 16.94
CA HIS A 244 3.92 0.56 17.29
C HIS A 244 2.67 -0.23 16.87
N GLU A 245 2.82 -1.23 16.01
CA GLU A 245 1.75 -2.15 15.60
C GLU A 245 1.55 -3.30 16.61
N VAL A 246 2.51 -3.47 17.52
CA VAL A 246 2.43 -4.46 18.60
C VAL A 246 1.50 -3.93 19.69
N LEU A 247 0.45 -4.67 20.00
CA LEU A 247 -0.48 -4.38 21.09
C LEU A 247 0.20 -4.56 22.47
N GLY A 248 0.96 -5.64 22.62
CA GLY A 248 1.70 -5.96 23.82
C GLY A 248 2.11 -7.43 23.89
N VAL A 249 2.85 -7.76 24.96
CA VAL A 249 3.22 -9.16 25.27
C VAL A 249 2.00 -9.85 25.86
N VAL A 250 1.63 -11.00 25.33
CA VAL A 250 0.46 -11.77 25.76
C VAL A 250 0.68 -12.30 27.19
N LYS A 251 -0.28 -12.05 28.09
CA LYS A 251 -0.22 -12.47 29.51
C LYS A 251 -0.38 -13.98 29.65
N GLU A 252 -1.38 -14.53 28.94
CA GLU A 252 -1.70 -15.94 28.99
C GLU A 252 -1.99 -16.44 27.57
N LEU A 253 -1.23 -17.44 27.15
CA LEU A 253 -1.41 -18.06 25.84
C LEU A 253 -2.54 -19.07 25.87
N PRO A 254 -3.45 -19.06 24.87
CA PRO A 254 -4.41 -20.14 24.71
C PRO A 254 -3.69 -21.46 24.40
N ASP A 255 -4.33 -22.58 24.68
CA ASP A 255 -3.71 -23.91 24.61
C ASP A 255 -3.18 -24.22 23.20
N TRP A 256 -3.92 -23.88 22.14
CA TRP A 256 -3.46 -24.04 20.77
C TRP A 256 -2.16 -23.27 20.49
N ALA A 257 -2.00 -22.07 21.07
CA ALA A 257 -0.80 -21.25 20.88
C ALA A 257 0.40 -21.82 21.63
N LYS A 258 0.18 -22.41 22.82
CA LYS A 258 1.23 -23.13 23.57
C LYS A 258 1.74 -24.34 22.77
N GLU A 259 0.82 -25.13 22.20
CA GLU A 259 1.17 -26.30 21.38
C GLU A 259 2.02 -25.89 20.17
N ARG A 260 1.57 -24.85 19.44
CA ARG A 260 2.28 -24.39 18.23
C ARG A 260 3.58 -23.65 18.51
N LEU A 261 3.71 -23.00 19.65
CA LEU A 261 4.90 -22.25 20.03
C LEU A 261 6.17 -23.11 19.99
N ALA A 262 6.09 -24.35 20.45
CA ALA A 262 7.24 -25.27 20.42
C ALA A 262 7.69 -25.59 19.00
N ALA A 263 6.74 -25.84 18.09
CA ALA A 263 7.03 -26.11 16.68
C ALA A 263 7.64 -24.88 15.97
N VAL A 264 7.09 -23.68 16.19
CA VAL A 264 7.59 -22.43 15.62
C VAL A 264 8.99 -22.10 16.12
N LYS A 265 9.28 -22.32 17.43
CA LYS A 265 10.64 -22.15 17.99
C LYS A 265 11.64 -23.11 17.34
N SER A 266 11.25 -24.36 17.11
CA SER A 266 12.10 -25.35 16.44
C SER A 266 12.38 -24.95 14.99
N GLN A 267 11.37 -24.48 14.25
CA GLN A 267 11.52 -23.96 12.90
C GLN A 267 12.49 -22.78 12.87
N MET A 268 12.30 -21.77 13.72
CA MET A 268 13.14 -20.59 13.82
C MET A 268 14.61 -20.97 14.07
N THR A 269 14.85 -21.93 14.97
CA THR A 269 16.21 -22.42 15.29
C THR A 269 16.84 -23.10 14.06
N ALA A 270 16.09 -23.91 13.34
CA ALA A 270 16.56 -24.60 12.13
C ALA A 270 16.90 -23.62 10.99
N GLU A 271 16.09 -22.59 10.79
CA GLU A 271 16.34 -21.54 9.79
C GLU A 271 17.57 -20.71 10.13
N HIS A 272 17.76 -20.33 11.39
CA HIS A 272 18.97 -19.64 11.85
C HIS A 272 20.24 -20.50 11.68
N ALA A 273 20.15 -21.80 11.90
CA ALA A 273 21.29 -22.71 11.69
C ALA A 273 21.66 -22.81 10.19
N LYS A 274 20.68 -22.90 9.30
CA LYS A 274 20.90 -22.88 7.83
C LYS A 274 21.56 -21.59 7.37
N SER A 275 21.03 -20.44 7.79
CA SER A 275 21.56 -19.12 7.42
C SER A 275 23.01 -18.90 7.89
N LYS A 276 23.40 -19.47 9.03
CA LYS A 276 24.81 -19.44 9.50
C LYS A 276 25.72 -20.31 8.66
N LYS A 277 25.23 -21.47 8.17
CA LYS A 277 25.99 -22.40 7.35
C LYS A 277 26.27 -21.81 5.97
N ASP A 278 25.25 -21.22 5.33
CA ASP A 278 25.38 -20.57 4.02
C ASP A 278 26.32 -19.36 4.03
N ARG A 279 26.44 -18.64 5.17
CA ARG A 279 27.40 -17.53 5.33
C ARG A 279 28.82 -18.03 5.65
N GLY A 280 28.97 -19.24 6.15
CA GLY A 280 30.27 -19.88 6.48
C GLY A 280 30.95 -20.42 5.25
N ASP A 281 30.21 -20.91 4.28
CA ASP A 281 30.76 -21.51 3.03
C ASP A 281 31.10 -20.44 1.95
N ALA A 282 30.80 -19.15 2.21
CA ALA A 282 31.09 -18.01 1.30
C ALA A 282 32.37 -17.23 1.69
N ARG A 283 33.31 -17.85 2.45
CA ARG A 283 34.61 -17.25 2.78
C ARG A 283 35.75 -18.07 2.25
#